data_cbf93a269297127ae160c3dbc2f4f8c3
#
_entry.id   cbf93a269297127ae160c3dbc2f4f8c3
#
_cell.length_a   1.000
_cell.length_b   1.000
_cell.length_c   1.000
_cell.angle_alpha   90.00
_cell.angle_beta   90.00
_cell.angle_gamma   90.00
#
_symmetry.space_group_name_H-M   'P 1'
#
loop_
_entity.id
_entity.type
_entity.pdbx_description
1 polymer ?
#
loop_
_entity_poly.entity_id
_entity_poly.type
_entity_poly.pdbx_seq_one_letter_code
_entity_poly.pdbx_strand_id
1 'polypeptide(L)'
;MKDKVLILNPGSTSTKIAVYCNDEIIHLESIQHSHEDLAPFAHVQDQKEYRLEKILNVLDKAGIKLDELICISARGGLLHPIPGGTYEVNDIMVDEMMHPKKEHACNLGALIGKDLADRVSIKSYIVDPVVVDELWPWARMTGLKEVKRVCQFHVLNQKAIARKVARVLGKTYE
;
A
#
# COMPACT_ATOMS: atom_id res chain seq x y z
N MET A 1 -12.82 3.90 -22.91
CA MET A 1 -11.97 2.83 -22.39
C MET A 1 -12.30 2.73 -20.90
N LYS A 2 -12.50 1.56 -20.33
CA LYS A 2 -12.79 1.44 -18.89
C LYS A 2 -11.45 1.36 -18.17
N ASP A 3 -11.22 2.29 -17.25
CA ASP A 3 -9.94 2.41 -16.55
C ASP A 3 -9.91 1.47 -15.34
N LYS A 4 -9.17 0.36 -15.47
CA LYS A 4 -9.01 -0.61 -14.38
C LYS A 4 -7.77 -0.27 -13.53
N VAL A 5 -7.94 -0.27 -12.22
CA VAL A 5 -6.88 -0.04 -11.23
C VAL A 5 -6.83 -1.22 -10.26
N LEU A 6 -5.65 -1.81 -10.09
CA LEU A 6 -5.42 -2.83 -9.07
C LEU A 6 -4.98 -2.17 -7.77
N ILE A 7 -5.64 -2.51 -6.68
CA ILE A 7 -5.30 -2.06 -5.32
C ILE A 7 -4.69 -3.22 -4.54
N LEU A 8 -3.53 -2.98 -3.90
CA LEU A 8 -2.80 -3.96 -3.11
C LEU A 8 -2.68 -3.51 -1.65
N ASN A 9 -3.14 -4.33 -0.72
CA ASN A 9 -3.05 -4.09 0.72
C ASN A 9 -2.55 -5.34 1.47
N PRO A 10 -1.25 -5.63 1.46
CA PRO A 10 -0.68 -6.72 2.23
C PRO A 10 -0.74 -6.43 3.74
N GLY A 11 -1.22 -7.40 4.48
CA GLY A 11 -1.17 -7.48 5.93
C GLY A 11 -0.32 -8.66 6.40
N SER A 12 -0.20 -8.84 7.72
CA SER A 12 0.65 -9.89 8.28
C SER A 12 0.23 -11.30 7.83
N THR A 13 -1.07 -11.60 7.90
CA THR A 13 -1.62 -12.94 7.61
C THR A 13 -2.55 -12.96 6.38
N SER A 14 -2.65 -11.86 5.66
CA SER A 14 -3.49 -11.79 4.46
C SER A 14 -2.99 -10.74 3.48
N THR A 15 -3.35 -10.91 2.21
CA THR A 15 -3.20 -9.85 1.19
C THR A 15 -4.58 -9.54 0.64
N LYS A 16 -5.08 -8.34 0.90
CA LYS A 16 -6.33 -7.87 0.31
C LYS A 16 -6.03 -7.22 -1.04
N ILE A 17 -6.79 -7.61 -2.05
CA ILE A 17 -6.74 -7.00 -3.37
C ILE A 17 -8.13 -6.55 -3.79
N ALA A 18 -8.18 -5.46 -4.54
CA ALA A 18 -9.38 -5.02 -5.22
C ALA A 18 -9.03 -4.54 -6.62
N VAL A 19 -9.94 -4.78 -7.59
CA VAL A 19 -9.84 -4.16 -8.90
C VAL A 19 -11.03 -3.23 -9.07
N TYR A 20 -10.71 -1.97 -9.29
CA TYR A 20 -11.69 -0.95 -9.64
C TYR A 20 -11.78 -0.79 -11.15
N CYS A 21 -12.96 -0.51 -11.63
CA CYS A 21 -13.21 -0.05 -13.00
C CYS A 21 -13.96 1.28 -12.89
N ASN A 22 -13.28 2.39 -13.15
CA ASN A 22 -13.70 3.73 -12.72
C ASN A 22 -13.92 3.76 -11.19
N ASP A 23 -15.12 4.10 -10.72
CA ASP A 23 -15.47 4.18 -9.29
C ASP A 23 -16.11 2.88 -8.74
N GLU A 24 -16.25 1.82 -9.56
CA GLU A 24 -16.89 0.57 -9.17
C GLU A 24 -15.87 -0.52 -8.86
N ILE A 25 -16.09 -1.25 -7.76
CA ILE A 25 -15.31 -2.46 -7.45
C ILE A 25 -15.84 -3.60 -8.32
N ILE A 26 -15.00 -4.09 -9.24
CA ILE A 26 -15.33 -5.24 -10.09
C ILE A 26 -14.78 -6.57 -9.54
N HIS A 27 -13.80 -6.50 -8.66
CA HIS A 27 -13.26 -7.66 -7.95
C HIS A 27 -12.73 -7.24 -6.57
N LEU A 28 -13.00 -8.06 -5.56
CA LEU A 28 -12.51 -7.86 -4.19
C LEU A 28 -12.23 -9.22 -3.56
N GLU A 29 -11.01 -9.44 -3.12
CA GLU A 29 -10.62 -10.70 -2.47
C GLU A 29 -9.62 -10.48 -1.34
N SER A 30 -9.68 -11.36 -0.34
CA SER A 30 -8.73 -11.42 0.77
C SER A 30 -8.02 -12.77 0.76
N ILE A 31 -6.82 -12.79 0.21
CA ILE A 31 -5.96 -13.97 0.15
C ILE A 31 -5.41 -14.20 1.55
N GLN A 32 -5.76 -15.33 2.15
CA GLN A 32 -5.25 -15.70 3.47
C GLN A 32 -3.91 -16.42 3.33
N HIS A 33 -3.01 -16.19 4.27
CA HIS A 33 -1.72 -16.84 4.37
C HIS A 33 -1.67 -17.53 5.74
N SER A 34 -1.60 -18.85 5.75
CA SER A 34 -1.47 -19.62 6.99
C SER A 34 -0.10 -19.40 7.62
N HIS A 35 0.02 -19.74 8.89
CA HIS A 35 1.32 -19.73 9.57
C HIS A 35 2.32 -20.69 8.88
N GLU A 36 1.83 -21.83 8.40
CA GLU A 36 2.63 -22.83 7.68
C GLU A 36 3.12 -22.29 6.34
N ASP A 37 2.28 -21.55 5.60
CA ASP A 37 2.69 -20.90 4.36
C ASP A 37 3.80 -19.86 4.56
N LEU A 38 3.79 -19.18 5.70
CA LEU A 38 4.75 -18.10 5.98
C LEU A 38 5.99 -18.56 6.75
N ALA A 39 5.95 -19.73 7.41
CA ALA A 39 7.05 -20.25 8.22
C ALA A 39 8.38 -20.42 7.46
N PRO A 40 8.41 -20.75 6.14
CA PRO A 40 9.67 -20.87 5.40
C PRO A 40 10.44 -19.56 5.21
N PHE A 41 9.81 -18.41 5.38
CA PHE A 41 10.42 -17.11 5.10
C PHE A 41 11.08 -16.54 6.36
N ALA A 42 12.39 -16.28 6.31
CA ALA A 42 13.14 -15.69 7.42
C ALA A 42 12.78 -14.21 7.60
N HIS A 43 12.54 -13.48 6.50
CA HIS A 43 12.22 -12.08 6.48
C HIS A 43 10.89 -11.83 5.75
N VAL A 44 10.23 -10.73 6.10
CA VAL A 44 8.96 -10.35 5.45
C VAL A 44 9.15 -10.13 3.95
N GLN A 45 10.28 -9.56 3.54
CA GLN A 45 10.60 -9.29 2.12
C GLN A 45 10.70 -10.56 1.30
N ASP A 46 11.14 -11.68 1.90
CA ASP A 46 11.24 -12.98 1.24
C ASP A 46 9.88 -13.51 0.77
N GLN A 47 8.78 -13.01 1.37
CA GLN A 47 7.41 -13.38 0.99
C GLN A 47 6.95 -12.73 -0.33
N LYS A 48 7.74 -11.84 -0.94
CA LYS A 48 7.34 -11.06 -2.12
C LYS A 48 6.86 -11.96 -3.26
N GLU A 49 7.70 -12.90 -3.70
CA GLU A 49 7.38 -13.78 -4.83
C GLU A 49 6.19 -14.70 -4.53
N TYR A 50 6.15 -15.29 -3.34
CA TYR A 50 5.02 -16.12 -2.89
C TYR A 50 3.69 -15.36 -2.97
N ARG A 51 3.65 -14.11 -2.44
CA ARG A 51 2.43 -13.32 -2.45
C ARG A 51 2.07 -12.81 -3.85
N LEU A 52 3.07 -12.48 -4.65
CA LEU A 52 2.89 -12.07 -6.05
C LEU A 52 2.24 -13.20 -6.86
N GLU A 53 2.71 -14.44 -6.75
CA GLU A 53 2.10 -15.59 -7.41
C GLU A 53 0.64 -15.81 -6.99
N LYS A 54 0.33 -15.67 -5.70
CA LYS A 54 -1.05 -15.76 -5.19
C LYS A 54 -1.94 -14.68 -5.79
N ILE A 55 -1.45 -13.44 -5.93
CA ILE A 55 -2.19 -12.34 -6.56
C ILE A 55 -2.45 -12.65 -8.04
N LEU A 56 -1.44 -13.09 -8.78
CA LEU A 56 -1.59 -13.45 -10.20
C LEU A 56 -2.62 -14.56 -10.39
N ASN A 57 -2.59 -15.59 -9.55
CA ASN A 57 -3.56 -16.69 -9.59
C ASN A 57 -5.00 -16.22 -9.33
N VAL A 58 -5.19 -15.22 -8.46
CA VAL A 58 -6.52 -14.65 -8.19
C VAL A 58 -7.00 -13.82 -9.37
N LEU A 59 -6.13 -12.99 -9.96
CA LEU A 59 -6.47 -12.19 -11.13
C LEU A 59 -6.82 -13.07 -12.33
N ASP A 60 -6.05 -14.15 -12.56
CA ASP A 60 -6.31 -15.11 -13.63
C ASP A 60 -7.67 -15.80 -13.47
N LYS A 61 -7.99 -16.31 -12.26
CA LYS A 61 -9.30 -16.89 -11.94
C LYS A 61 -10.46 -15.92 -12.13
N ALA A 62 -10.23 -14.64 -11.89
CA ALA A 62 -11.21 -13.57 -12.11
C ALA A 62 -11.31 -13.13 -13.57
N GLY A 63 -10.47 -13.67 -14.46
CA GLY A 63 -10.40 -13.26 -15.88
C GLY A 63 -9.89 -11.83 -16.07
N ILE A 64 -9.07 -11.32 -15.14
CA ILE A 64 -8.51 -9.97 -15.18
C ILE A 64 -7.06 -10.04 -15.62
N LYS A 65 -6.74 -9.45 -16.74
CA LYS A 65 -5.38 -9.41 -17.28
C LYS A 65 -4.64 -8.17 -16.81
N LEU A 66 -3.32 -8.28 -16.60
CA LEU A 66 -2.47 -7.16 -16.17
C LEU A 66 -2.42 -6.03 -17.21
N ASP A 67 -2.47 -6.35 -18.49
CA ASP A 67 -2.45 -5.39 -19.60
C ASP A 67 -3.75 -4.58 -19.75
N GLU A 68 -4.80 -4.95 -19.01
CA GLU A 68 -6.02 -4.17 -18.91
C GLU A 68 -5.99 -3.09 -17.82
N LEU A 69 -4.92 -3.11 -16.98
CA LEU A 69 -4.74 -2.15 -15.91
C LEU A 69 -4.09 -0.88 -16.44
N ILE A 70 -4.53 0.28 -15.95
CA ILE A 70 -3.89 1.58 -16.25
C ILE A 70 -2.83 1.93 -15.23
N CYS A 71 -2.98 1.46 -13.99
CA CYS A 71 -1.97 1.59 -12.93
C CYS A 71 -2.25 0.61 -11.79
N ILE A 72 -1.29 0.51 -10.87
CA ILE A 72 -1.42 -0.22 -9.61
C ILE A 72 -1.28 0.77 -8.46
N SER A 73 -2.15 0.67 -7.46
CA SER A 73 -2.04 1.44 -6.23
C SER A 73 -1.85 0.51 -5.06
N ALA A 74 -0.78 0.71 -4.31
CA ALA A 74 -0.44 -0.13 -3.19
C ALA A 74 -0.43 0.67 -1.87
N ARG A 75 -0.68 -0.03 -0.78
CA ARG A 75 -0.38 0.52 0.53
C ARG A 75 1.12 0.73 0.64
N GLY A 76 1.55 1.96 0.91
CA GLY A 76 2.96 2.29 1.08
C GLY A 76 3.56 1.66 2.33
N GLY A 77 4.86 1.38 2.27
CA GLY A 77 5.65 0.77 3.33
C GLY A 77 6.22 1.76 4.34
N LEU A 78 7.15 1.25 5.14
CA LEU A 78 7.91 2.00 6.14
C LEU A 78 9.13 2.66 5.47
N LEU A 79 8.89 3.74 4.77
CA LEU A 79 9.90 4.64 4.18
C LEU A 79 10.39 5.65 5.23
N HIS A 80 11.34 6.51 4.83
CA HIS A 80 11.58 7.75 5.57
C HIS A 80 10.32 8.62 5.62
N PRO A 81 10.17 9.52 6.60
CA PRO A 81 9.01 10.42 6.68
C PRO A 81 8.87 11.29 5.42
N ILE A 82 7.68 11.31 4.86
CA ILE A 82 7.33 12.11 3.68
C ILE A 82 6.01 12.87 3.93
N PRO A 83 5.73 13.96 3.21
CA PRO A 83 4.42 14.61 3.24
C PRO A 83 3.29 13.69 2.74
N GLY A 84 2.04 14.03 3.05
CA GLY A 84 0.87 13.35 2.47
C GLY A 84 0.81 13.55 0.96
N GLY A 85 0.40 12.51 0.22
CA GLY A 85 0.29 12.58 -1.24
C GLY A 85 0.27 11.23 -1.91
N THR A 86 0.25 11.28 -3.25
CA THR A 86 0.39 10.11 -4.14
C THR A 86 1.77 10.12 -4.76
N TYR A 87 2.50 9.04 -4.61
CA TYR A 87 3.87 8.91 -5.06
C TYR A 87 4.02 7.73 -6.01
N GLU A 88 4.65 7.95 -7.16
CA GLU A 88 5.08 6.85 -8.02
C GLU A 88 6.20 6.07 -7.32
N VAL A 89 6.07 4.75 -7.30
CA VAL A 89 7.08 3.87 -6.70
C VAL A 89 8.31 3.85 -7.59
N ASN A 90 9.43 4.35 -7.07
CA ASN A 90 10.72 4.41 -7.75
C ASN A 90 11.73 3.43 -7.12
N ASP A 91 12.90 3.31 -7.74
CA ASP A 91 13.94 2.36 -7.32
C ASP A 91 14.51 2.69 -5.94
N ILE A 92 14.55 3.97 -5.54
CA ILE A 92 14.99 4.38 -4.19
C ILE A 92 14.00 3.85 -3.13
N MET A 93 12.70 3.98 -3.38
CA MET A 93 11.68 3.43 -2.49
C MET A 93 11.73 1.90 -2.42
N VAL A 94 12.00 1.25 -3.56
CA VAL A 94 12.16 -0.21 -3.61
C VAL A 94 13.34 -0.64 -2.76
N ASP A 95 14.49 0.01 -2.90
CA ASP A 95 15.70 -0.31 -2.11
C ASP A 95 15.45 -0.10 -0.62
N GLU A 96 14.84 1.02 -0.24
CA GLU A 96 14.52 1.33 1.17
C GLU A 96 13.55 0.29 1.78
N MET A 97 12.60 -0.23 1.01
CA MET A 97 11.66 -1.25 1.47
C MET A 97 12.22 -2.69 1.43
N MET A 98 13.23 -2.94 0.60
CA MET A 98 13.96 -4.21 0.61
C MET A 98 14.95 -4.28 1.78
N HIS A 99 15.47 -3.14 2.25
CA HIS A 99 16.42 -3.05 3.37
C HIS A 99 15.86 -2.20 4.54
N PRO A 100 14.67 -2.54 5.08
CA PRO A 100 13.97 -1.67 6.01
C PRO A 100 14.62 -1.69 7.40
N LYS A 101 14.59 -0.57 8.09
CA LYS A 101 14.93 -0.51 9.53
C LYS A 101 13.99 -1.31 10.41
N LYS A 102 12.77 -1.55 9.95
CA LYS A 102 11.72 -2.34 10.61
C LYS A 102 10.92 -3.11 9.57
N GLU A 103 10.87 -4.42 9.73
CA GLU A 103 10.07 -5.29 8.86
C GLU A 103 8.57 -5.14 9.15
N HIS A 104 7.80 -4.99 8.09
CA HIS A 104 6.34 -4.99 8.16
C HIS A 104 5.75 -5.39 6.80
N ALA A 105 4.66 -6.14 6.82
CA ALA A 105 4.02 -6.63 5.59
C ALA A 105 3.56 -5.51 4.64
N CYS A 106 3.32 -4.28 5.13
CA CYS A 106 2.96 -3.15 4.27
C CYS A 106 4.06 -2.79 3.25
N ASN A 107 5.34 -3.13 3.52
CA ASN A 107 6.44 -2.89 2.58
C ASN A 107 6.24 -3.68 1.29
N LEU A 108 5.65 -4.88 1.39
CA LEU A 108 5.40 -5.74 0.23
C LEU A 108 4.44 -5.13 -0.79
N GLY A 109 3.55 -4.23 -0.37
CA GLY A 109 2.57 -3.62 -1.27
C GLY A 109 3.23 -2.90 -2.43
N ALA A 110 4.14 -1.99 -2.14
CA ALA A 110 4.86 -1.23 -3.17
C ALA A 110 5.84 -2.12 -3.97
N LEU A 111 6.51 -3.07 -3.31
CA LEU A 111 7.43 -4.00 -3.98
C LEU A 111 6.71 -4.88 -5.00
N ILE A 112 5.59 -5.49 -4.62
CA ILE A 112 4.76 -6.30 -5.52
C ILE A 112 4.13 -5.41 -6.60
N GLY A 113 3.62 -4.24 -6.21
CA GLY A 113 3.00 -3.30 -7.12
C GLY A 113 3.95 -2.85 -8.23
N LYS A 114 5.20 -2.54 -7.89
CA LYS A 114 6.24 -2.16 -8.87
C LYS A 114 6.56 -3.32 -9.81
N ASP A 115 6.77 -4.52 -9.29
CA ASP A 115 7.07 -5.71 -10.09
C ASP A 115 5.94 -6.01 -11.11
N LEU A 116 4.69 -6.04 -10.64
CA LEU A 116 3.54 -6.25 -11.54
C LEU A 116 3.39 -5.16 -12.59
N ALA A 117 3.62 -3.89 -12.21
CA ALA A 117 3.52 -2.75 -13.11
C ALA A 117 4.60 -2.79 -14.21
N ASP A 118 5.83 -3.15 -13.85
CA ASP A 118 6.94 -3.26 -14.80
C ASP A 118 6.71 -4.34 -15.86
N ARG A 119 6.04 -5.46 -15.50
CA ARG A 119 5.71 -6.55 -16.44
C ARG A 119 4.85 -6.10 -17.62
N VAL A 120 4.05 -5.06 -17.45
CA VAL A 120 3.13 -4.53 -18.47
C VAL A 120 3.38 -3.05 -18.79
N SER A 121 4.51 -2.51 -18.35
CA SER A 121 4.97 -1.13 -18.63
C SER A 121 3.96 -0.05 -18.20
N ILE A 122 3.31 -0.25 -17.06
CA ILE A 122 2.46 0.75 -16.40
C ILE A 122 3.13 1.27 -15.12
N LYS A 123 2.48 2.18 -14.40
CA LYS A 123 3.02 2.77 -13.18
C LYS A 123 2.39 2.16 -11.93
N SER A 124 3.20 2.06 -10.87
CA SER A 124 2.74 1.72 -9.53
C SER A 124 2.84 2.92 -8.61
N TYR A 125 1.85 3.11 -7.74
CA TYR A 125 1.75 4.22 -6.82
C TYR A 125 1.53 3.77 -5.40
N ILE A 126 1.99 4.59 -4.44
CA ILE A 126 1.57 4.55 -3.03
C ILE A 126 0.84 5.83 -2.69
N VAL A 127 -0.14 5.75 -1.80
CA VAL A 127 -0.96 6.89 -1.38
C VAL A 127 -0.94 7.01 0.12
N ASP A 128 -0.63 8.21 0.62
CA ASP A 128 -0.62 8.54 2.05
C ASP A 128 -0.05 7.40 2.92
N PRO A 129 1.23 6.99 2.74
CA PRO A 129 1.80 5.86 3.46
C PRO A 129 1.82 6.09 4.98
N VAL A 130 2.03 5.03 5.75
CA VAL A 130 2.01 5.06 7.23
C VAL A 130 3.09 5.97 7.85
N VAL A 131 4.03 6.41 7.05
CA VAL A 131 5.14 7.32 7.42
C VAL A 131 4.87 8.78 7.07
N VAL A 132 3.67 9.12 6.61
CA VAL A 132 3.30 10.53 6.40
C VAL A 132 3.48 11.29 7.70
N ASP A 133 4.29 12.33 7.65
CA ASP A 133 4.62 13.16 8.81
C ASP A 133 4.12 14.60 8.60
N GLU A 134 2.93 14.85 9.09
CA GLU A 134 2.29 16.17 9.13
C GLU A 134 2.13 16.67 10.59
N LEU A 135 2.96 16.15 11.53
CA LEU A 135 2.90 16.58 12.91
C LEU A 135 3.33 18.03 13.06
N TRP A 136 2.51 18.79 13.73
CA TRP A 136 2.87 20.13 14.19
C TRP A 136 4.09 20.06 15.12
N PRO A 137 4.96 21.09 15.14
CA PRO A 137 6.15 21.09 15.99
C PRO A 137 5.85 20.78 17.47
N TRP A 138 4.75 21.31 17.98
CA TRP A 138 4.29 21.10 19.36
C TRP A 138 3.85 19.65 19.63
N ALA A 139 3.27 18.98 18.62
CA ALA A 139 2.84 17.60 18.74
C ALA A 139 4.04 16.62 18.82
N ARG A 140 5.25 17.06 18.47
CA ARG A 140 6.49 16.27 18.61
C ARG A 140 7.04 16.25 20.02
N MET A 141 6.59 17.18 20.86
CA MET A 141 7.07 17.27 22.23
C MET A 141 6.58 16.08 23.08
N THR A 142 7.48 15.54 23.88
CA THR A 142 7.17 14.53 24.91
C THR A 142 7.50 15.08 26.29
N GLY A 143 7.26 14.31 27.35
CA GLY A 143 7.71 14.67 28.70
C GLY A 143 9.22 14.60 28.89
N LEU A 144 9.98 14.08 27.89
CA LEU A 144 11.43 13.95 27.92
C LEU A 144 12.06 14.83 26.85
N LYS A 145 13.01 15.67 27.22
CA LYS A 145 13.65 16.65 26.31
C LYS A 145 14.36 15.98 25.12
N GLU A 146 14.96 14.82 25.35
CA GLU A 146 15.78 14.09 24.41
C GLU A 146 14.91 13.22 23.43
N VAL A 147 13.62 13.03 23.74
CA VAL A 147 12.73 12.15 22.99
C VAL A 147 11.70 12.97 22.23
N LYS A 148 11.71 12.86 20.92
CA LYS A 148 10.68 13.44 20.04
C LYS A 148 9.72 12.36 19.54
N ARG A 149 8.43 12.72 19.45
CA ARG A 149 7.43 11.85 18.86
C ARG A 149 7.66 11.72 17.36
N VAL A 150 7.59 10.48 16.86
CA VAL A 150 7.64 10.15 15.44
C VAL A 150 6.23 9.79 14.97
N CYS A 151 5.87 10.24 13.78
CA CYS A 151 4.57 9.95 13.17
C CYS A 151 4.57 8.56 12.55
N GLN A 152 3.71 7.68 13.03
CA GLN A 152 3.38 6.38 12.39
C GLN A 152 1.91 6.08 12.66
N PHE A 153 1.04 6.24 11.66
CA PHE A 153 -0.39 5.99 11.85
C PHE A 153 -1.13 5.73 10.52
N HIS A 154 -2.40 5.40 10.59
CA HIS A 154 -3.23 5.06 9.41
C HIS A 154 -3.75 6.30 8.67
N VAL A 155 -2.86 7.13 8.13
CA VAL A 155 -3.15 8.39 7.46
C VAL A 155 -4.14 8.21 6.32
N LEU A 156 -3.86 7.29 5.40
CA LEU A 156 -4.69 7.00 4.23
C LEU A 156 -6.15 6.75 4.64
N ASN A 157 -6.36 5.86 5.61
CA ASN A 157 -7.70 5.50 6.05
C ASN A 157 -8.44 6.71 6.67
N GLN A 158 -7.76 7.46 7.52
CA GLN A 158 -8.34 8.63 8.19
C GLN A 158 -8.70 9.72 7.18
N LYS A 159 -7.80 10.07 6.27
CA LYS A 159 -8.06 11.06 5.22
C LYS A 159 -9.16 10.61 4.26
N ALA A 160 -9.18 9.33 3.87
CA ALA A 160 -10.23 8.79 2.99
C ALA A 160 -11.62 8.86 3.64
N ILE A 161 -11.74 8.47 4.91
CA ILE A 161 -13.01 8.56 5.65
C ILE A 161 -13.43 10.00 5.84
N ALA A 162 -12.53 10.90 6.24
CA ALA A 162 -12.83 12.31 6.42
C ALA A 162 -13.33 12.96 5.12
N ARG A 163 -12.68 12.70 3.98
CA ARG A 163 -13.15 13.17 2.65
C ARG A 163 -14.51 12.61 2.29
N LYS A 164 -14.74 11.31 2.56
CA LYS A 164 -16.07 10.69 2.32
C LYS A 164 -17.16 11.35 3.15
N VAL A 165 -16.91 11.56 4.44
CA VAL A 165 -17.88 12.24 5.34
C VAL A 165 -18.10 13.68 4.90
N ALA A 166 -17.07 14.43 4.54
CA ALA A 166 -17.20 15.80 4.05
C ALA A 166 -18.13 15.87 2.83
N ARG A 167 -17.95 14.97 1.84
CA ARG A 167 -18.84 14.87 0.67
C ARG A 167 -20.30 14.62 1.07
N VAL A 168 -20.56 13.67 1.99
CA VAL A 168 -21.91 13.36 2.48
C VAL A 168 -22.55 14.56 3.16
N LEU A 169 -21.76 15.36 3.87
CA LEU A 169 -22.23 16.55 4.57
C LEU A 169 -22.28 17.81 3.69
N GLY A 170 -21.89 17.72 2.41
CA GLY A 170 -21.80 18.88 1.51
C GLY A 170 -20.74 19.91 1.94
N LYS A 171 -19.66 19.44 2.62
CA LYS A 171 -18.57 20.28 3.12
C LYS A 171 -17.27 20.00 2.39
N THR A 172 -16.34 20.96 2.43
CA THR A 172 -14.95 20.75 2.03
C THR A 172 -14.20 19.93 3.09
N TYR A 173 -13.11 19.32 2.71
CA TYR A 173 -12.24 18.53 3.62
C TYR A 173 -11.12 19.39 4.22
N GLU A 174 -11.02 20.62 3.91
CA GLU A 174 -9.98 21.54 4.41
C GLU A 174 -10.27 22.02 5.83
#